data_595bbaa415f8895b1ba75399d967f691
#
_entry.id   595bbaa415f8895b1ba75399d967f691
#
_cell.length_a   1.000
_cell.length_b   1.000
_cell.length_c   1.000
_cell.angle_alpha   90.00
_cell.angle_beta   90.00
_cell.angle_gamma   90.00
#
_symmetry.space_group_name_H-M   'P 1'
#
loop_
_entity.id
_entity.type
_entity.pdbx_description
1 polymer ?
#
loop_
_entity_poly.entity_id
_entity_poly.type
_entity_poly.pdbx_seq_one_letter_code
_entity_poly.pdbx_strand_id
1 'polypeptide(L)'
;MKIGPLNHVGVAVPSIEDACETYRTLYGATDITTPFDMPAQGVKVCFVNLPNSQIELIEPLDEASPIHNFLQKNPKGGQHHVCFEVEDIHEAVAAMKERGATVLGEPRIGAHGTLIIFVHPKNSNGVLIELMESPKGEH
;
A
#
# COMPACT_ATOMS: atom_id res chain seq x y z
N MET A 1 12.29 17.57 -0.76
CA MET A 1 11.47 16.46 -0.24
C MET A 1 12.31 15.59 0.66
N LYS A 2 11.76 15.24 1.80
CA LYS A 2 12.40 14.37 2.77
C LYS A 2 11.44 13.22 3.08
N ILE A 3 11.95 11.99 3.06
CA ILE A 3 11.14 10.81 3.39
C ILE A 3 10.79 10.82 4.88
N GLY A 4 9.54 10.54 5.17
CA GLY A 4 9.02 10.46 6.54
C GLY A 4 8.95 9.03 7.06
N PRO A 5 8.04 8.75 8.00
CA PRO A 5 7.94 7.43 8.59
C PRO A 5 7.44 6.37 7.62
N LEU A 6 7.78 5.13 7.91
CA LEU A 6 7.15 3.98 7.25
C LEU A 6 5.70 3.90 7.74
N ASN A 7 4.75 4.04 6.81
CA ASN A 7 3.33 3.97 7.15
C ASN A 7 2.82 2.53 7.20
N HIS A 8 3.09 1.76 6.14
CA HIS A 8 2.64 0.37 6.08
C HIS A 8 3.45 -0.46 5.08
N VAL A 9 3.28 -1.77 5.19
CA VAL A 9 3.72 -2.73 4.19
C VAL A 9 2.47 -3.32 3.55
N GLY A 10 2.37 -3.26 2.23
CA GLY A 10 1.26 -3.83 1.48
C GLY A 10 1.53 -5.29 1.14
N VAL A 11 0.56 -6.15 1.46
CA VAL A 11 0.65 -7.58 1.20
C VAL A 11 -0.56 -8.00 0.36
N ALA A 12 -0.30 -8.50 -0.84
CA ALA A 12 -1.35 -9.03 -1.70
C ALA A 12 -1.68 -10.45 -1.27
N VAL A 13 -2.98 -10.73 -1.13
CA VAL A 13 -3.47 -12.03 -0.67
C VAL A 13 -4.60 -12.51 -1.56
N PRO A 14 -4.74 -13.83 -1.77
CA PRO A 14 -5.89 -14.36 -2.52
C PRO A 14 -7.21 -14.26 -1.75
N SER A 15 -7.15 -14.20 -0.41
CA SER A 15 -8.33 -14.08 0.45
C SER A 15 -7.98 -13.29 1.71
N ILE A 16 -8.60 -12.12 1.86
CA ILE A 16 -8.44 -11.32 3.08
C ILE A 16 -8.99 -12.08 4.30
N GLU A 17 -10.10 -12.79 4.13
CA GLU A 17 -10.67 -13.57 5.23
C GLU A 17 -9.68 -14.58 5.78
N ASP A 18 -9.04 -15.36 4.89
CA ASP A 18 -8.04 -16.35 5.29
C ASP A 18 -6.80 -15.70 5.88
N ALA A 19 -6.35 -14.58 5.29
CA ALA A 19 -5.19 -13.86 5.79
C ALA A 19 -5.42 -13.30 7.19
N CYS A 20 -6.60 -12.73 7.45
CA CYS A 20 -6.96 -12.23 8.77
C CYS A 20 -6.95 -13.35 9.81
N GLU A 21 -7.48 -14.52 9.45
CA GLU A 21 -7.48 -15.68 10.34
C GLU A 21 -6.06 -16.11 10.68
N THR A 22 -5.15 -16.10 9.69
CA THR A 22 -3.73 -16.38 9.91
C THR A 22 -3.11 -15.40 10.90
N TYR A 23 -3.36 -14.09 10.71
CA TYR A 23 -2.81 -13.08 11.61
C TYR A 23 -3.36 -13.21 13.04
N ARG A 24 -4.64 -13.56 13.18
CA ARG A 24 -5.23 -13.78 14.52
C ARG A 24 -4.68 -15.02 15.21
N THR A 25 -4.66 -16.14 14.51
CA THR A 25 -4.36 -17.43 15.15
C THR A 25 -2.87 -17.71 15.26
N LEU A 26 -2.08 -17.30 14.25
CA LEU A 26 -0.66 -17.59 14.24
C LEU A 26 0.15 -16.50 14.92
N TYR A 27 -0.20 -15.23 14.68
CA TYR A 27 0.59 -14.10 15.19
C TYR A 27 -0.07 -13.33 16.33
N GLY A 28 -1.26 -13.70 16.72
CA GLY A 28 -1.95 -13.08 17.86
C GLY A 28 -2.42 -11.65 17.60
N ALA A 29 -2.68 -11.28 16.35
CA ALA A 29 -3.18 -9.95 16.03
C ALA A 29 -4.58 -9.76 16.62
N THR A 30 -4.79 -8.61 17.27
CA THR A 30 -6.06 -8.28 17.93
C THR A 30 -6.74 -7.05 17.33
N ASP A 31 -6.02 -6.24 16.56
CA ASP A 31 -6.53 -5.01 15.99
C ASP A 31 -6.54 -5.12 14.46
N ILE A 32 -7.62 -5.67 13.94
CA ILE A 32 -7.81 -5.87 12.49
C ILE A 32 -9.08 -5.14 12.08
N THR A 33 -8.97 -4.26 11.09
CA THR A 33 -10.12 -3.47 10.63
C THR A 33 -11.11 -4.32 9.83
N THR A 34 -12.34 -3.84 9.72
CA THR A 34 -13.32 -4.45 8.82
C THR A 34 -12.87 -4.22 7.37
N PRO A 35 -12.84 -5.26 6.52
CA PRO A 35 -12.50 -5.07 5.11
C PRO A 35 -13.44 -4.12 4.40
N PHE A 36 -12.91 -3.36 3.45
CA PHE A 36 -13.70 -2.45 2.62
C PHE A 36 -13.21 -2.46 1.18
N ASP A 37 -14.11 -2.12 0.25
CA ASP A 37 -13.79 -2.10 -1.18
C ASP A 37 -13.26 -0.73 -1.59
N MET A 38 -12.23 -0.73 -2.45
CA MET A 38 -11.74 0.45 -3.13
C MET A 38 -11.81 0.23 -4.64
N PRO A 39 -12.99 0.43 -5.25
CA PRO A 39 -13.18 0.15 -6.67
C PRO A 39 -12.25 0.95 -7.58
N ALA A 40 -11.93 2.19 -7.21
CA ALA A 40 -11.02 3.03 -7.98
C ALA A 40 -9.61 2.42 -8.13
N GLN A 41 -9.22 1.57 -7.19
CA GLN A 41 -7.93 0.87 -7.22
C GLN A 41 -8.09 -0.62 -7.50
N GLY A 42 -9.31 -1.10 -7.66
CA GLY A 42 -9.59 -2.49 -8.00
C GLY A 42 -9.31 -3.48 -6.89
N VAL A 43 -9.32 -3.04 -5.64
CA VAL A 43 -8.94 -3.89 -4.50
C VAL A 43 -9.92 -3.82 -3.35
N LYS A 44 -10.00 -4.92 -2.60
CA LYS A 44 -10.54 -4.96 -1.23
C LYS A 44 -9.36 -4.76 -0.29
N VAL A 45 -9.55 -3.99 0.77
CA VAL A 45 -8.49 -3.59 1.70
C VAL A 45 -8.88 -3.94 3.13
N CYS A 46 -7.89 -4.38 3.90
CA CYS A 46 -8.02 -4.61 5.34
C CYS A 46 -6.70 -4.27 6.01
N PHE A 47 -6.74 -3.61 7.17
CA PHE A 47 -5.53 -3.26 7.91
C PHE A 47 -5.37 -4.13 9.15
N VAL A 48 -4.16 -4.65 9.34
CA VAL A 48 -3.71 -5.22 10.61
C VAL A 48 -2.89 -4.14 11.29
N ASN A 49 -3.41 -3.57 12.35
CA ASN A 49 -2.75 -2.48 13.07
C ASN A 49 -1.73 -3.02 14.05
N LEU A 50 -0.52 -2.49 13.96
CA LEU A 50 0.61 -2.84 14.81
C LEU A 50 0.99 -1.64 15.68
N PRO A 51 1.79 -1.84 16.76
CA PRO A 51 2.18 -0.71 17.61
C PRO A 51 2.90 0.43 16.89
N ASN A 52 3.61 0.14 15.80
CA ASN A 52 4.46 1.11 15.11
C ASN A 52 4.12 1.33 13.64
N SER A 53 3.21 0.55 13.06
CA SER A 53 2.85 0.66 11.64
C SER A 53 1.62 -0.19 11.34
N GLN A 54 1.38 -0.48 10.06
CA GLN A 54 0.26 -1.34 9.63
C GLN A 54 0.74 -2.34 8.59
N ILE A 55 0.08 -3.49 8.54
CA ILE A 55 0.09 -4.34 7.37
C ILE A 55 -1.21 -4.06 6.61
N GLU A 56 -1.10 -3.68 5.35
CA GLU A 56 -2.26 -3.50 4.47
C GLU A 56 -2.45 -4.77 3.65
N LEU A 57 -3.52 -5.49 3.93
CA LEU A 57 -3.89 -6.67 3.16
C LEU A 57 -4.74 -6.22 1.97
N ILE A 58 -4.36 -6.61 0.77
CA ILE A 58 -5.10 -6.27 -0.45
C ILE A 58 -5.45 -7.52 -1.23
N GLU A 59 -6.71 -7.58 -1.67
CA GLU A 59 -7.27 -8.67 -2.44
C GLU A 59 -7.86 -8.09 -3.72
N PRO A 60 -7.66 -8.70 -4.93
CA PRO A 60 -8.25 -8.16 -6.15
C PRO A 60 -9.77 -8.28 -6.11
N LEU A 61 -10.47 -7.21 -6.54
CA LEU A 61 -11.93 -7.25 -6.67
C LEU A 61 -12.36 -8.10 -7.87
N ASP A 62 -11.53 -8.11 -8.92
CA ASP A 62 -11.78 -8.89 -10.14
C ASP A 62 -10.48 -9.04 -10.94
N GLU A 63 -10.59 -9.66 -12.12
CA GLU A 63 -9.43 -9.91 -12.98
C GLU A 63 -8.82 -8.64 -13.56
N ALA A 64 -9.53 -7.52 -13.56
CA ALA A 64 -9.02 -6.24 -14.03
C ALA A 64 -8.17 -5.52 -12.98
N SER A 65 -8.11 -6.03 -11.75
CA SER A 65 -7.32 -5.44 -10.68
C SER A 65 -5.83 -5.44 -11.02
N PRO A 66 -5.11 -4.34 -10.70
CA PRO A 66 -3.65 -4.31 -10.89
C PRO A 66 -2.90 -5.40 -10.16
N ILE A 67 -3.44 -5.92 -9.05
CA ILE A 67 -2.76 -6.98 -8.29
C ILE A 67 -3.12 -8.39 -8.76
N HIS A 68 -4.05 -8.53 -9.71
CA HIS A 68 -4.39 -9.84 -10.26
C HIS A 68 -3.16 -10.54 -10.86
N ASN A 69 -2.40 -9.84 -11.68
CA ASN A 69 -1.18 -10.38 -12.30
C ASN A 69 -0.12 -10.73 -11.27
N PHE A 70 -0.02 -9.93 -10.21
CA PHE A 70 0.90 -10.22 -9.10
C PHE A 70 0.56 -11.57 -8.47
N LEU A 71 -0.73 -11.82 -8.20
CA LEU A 71 -1.17 -13.07 -7.58
C LEU A 71 -1.05 -14.26 -8.53
N GLN A 72 -1.13 -14.07 -9.83
CA GLN A 72 -0.88 -15.16 -10.77
C GLN A 72 0.56 -15.67 -10.67
N LYS A 73 1.50 -14.77 -10.40
CA LYS A 73 2.92 -15.11 -10.19
C LYS A 73 3.20 -15.53 -8.76
N ASN A 74 2.34 -15.16 -7.82
CA ASN A 74 2.49 -15.42 -6.40
C ASN A 74 1.15 -15.92 -5.84
N PRO A 75 0.74 -17.16 -6.19
CA PRO A 75 -0.63 -17.61 -5.92
C PRO A 75 -0.98 -17.74 -4.44
N LYS A 76 0.02 -17.79 -3.56
CA LYS A 76 -0.21 -17.81 -2.11
C LYS A 76 -0.18 -16.43 -1.48
N GLY A 77 0.07 -15.39 -2.30
CA GLY A 77 0.25 -14.03 -1.84
C GLY A 77 1.72 -13.65 -1.70
N GLY A 78 1.96 -12.42 -1.30
CA GLY A 78 3.31 -11.92 -1.09
C GLY A 78 3.33 -10.43 -0.83
N GLN A 79 4.49 -9.94 -0.41
CA GLN A 79 4.71 -8.52 -0.19
C GLN A 79 4.61 -7.78 -1.52
N HIS A 80 3.76 -6.76 -1.57
CA HIS A 80 3.46 -6.03 -2.80
C HIS A 80 4.16 -4.68 -2.84
N HIS A 81 4.12 -3.92 -1.75
CA HIS A 81 4.73 -2.59 -1.70
C HIS A 81 5.06 -2.17 -0.27
N VAL A 82 5.84 -1.10 -0.19
CA VAL A 82 6.18 -0.43 1.06
C VAL A 82 5.75 1.02 0.93
N CYS A 83 5.11 1.58 1.94
CA CYS A 83 4.61 2.95 1.92
C CYS A 83 5.35 3.84 2.91
N PHE A 84 5.89 4.94 2.41
CA PHE A 84 6.48 6.00 3.23
C PHE A 84 5.62 7.25 3.18
N GLU A 85 5.56 7.98 4.29
CA GLU A 85 4.87 9.26 4.34
C GLU A 85 5.77 10.39 3.84
N VAL A 86 5.15 11.36 3.17
CA VAL A 86 5.80 12.60 2.75
C VAL A 86 4.90 13.77 3.16
N GLU A 87 5.49 14.94 3.29
CA GLU A 87 4.75 16.13 3.76
C GLU A 87 3.79 16.66 2.71
N ASP A 88 4.24 16.71 1.44
CA ASP A 88 3.48 17.23 0.30
C ASP A 88 3.68 16.32 -0.89
N ILE A 89 2.60 15.71 -1.39
CA ILE A 89 2.70 14.74 -2.48
C ILE A 89 3.14 15.37 -3.80
N HIS A 90 2.72 16.60 -4.07
CA HIS A 90 3.09 17.28 -5.33
C HIS A 90 4.57 17.62 -5.35
N GLU A 91 5.10 18.06 -4.21
CA GLU A 91 6.53 18.28 -4.04
C GLU A 91 7.32 16.99 -4.19
N ALA A 92 6.80 15.90 -3.62
CA ALA A 92 7.43 14.58 -3.73
C ALA A 92 7.49 14.09 -5.18
N VAL A 93 6.40 14.25 -5.94
CA VAL A 93 6.36 13.87 -7.36
C VAL A 93 7.38 14.68 -8.15
N ALA A 94 7.43 16.00 -7.94
CA ALA A 94 8.40 16.87 -8.62
C ALA A 94 9.85 16.46 -8.30
N ALA A 95 10.13 16.15 -7.03
CA ALA A 95 11.45 15.70 -6.61
C ALA A 95 11.83 14.36 -7.24
N MET A 96 10.88 13.42 -7.31
CA MET A 96 11.13 12.12 -7.95
C MET A 96 11.49 12.29 -9.42
N LYS A 97 10.74 13.09 -10.16
CA LYS A 97 10.99 13.35 -11.56
C LYS A 97 12.34 14.05 -11.77
N GLU A 98 12.64 15.04 -10.96
CA GLU A 98 13.92 15.76 -11.03
C GLU A 98 15.11 14.84 -10.77
N ARG A 99 14.94 13.88 -9.86
CA ARG A 99 15.99 12.91 -9.51
C ARG A 99 16.06 11.71 -10.44
N GLY A 100 15.26 11.69 -11.51
CA GLY A 100 15.29 10.65 -12.54
C GLY A 100 14.47 9.41 -12.24
N ALA A 101 13.62 9.44 -11.23
CA ALA A 101 12.74 8.32 -10.93
C ALA A 101 11.47 8.34 -11.79
N THR A 102 10.93 7.17 -12.06
CA THR A 102 9.66 7.02 -12.81
C THR A 102 8.50 6.88 -11.84
N VAL A 103 7.61 7.89 -11.84
CA VAL A 103 6.36 7.79 -11.09
C VAL A 103 5.28 7.15 -11.95
N LEU A 104 4.38 6.41 -11.33
CA LEU A 104 3.33 5.66 -12.01
C LEU A 104 2.00 6.40 -11.90
N GLY A 105 1.64 7.12 -12.96
CA GLY A 105 0.39 7.88 -13.04
C GLY A 105 0.45 9.22 -12.32
N GLU A 106 -0.71 9.70 -11.91
CA GLU A 106 -0.89 10.97 -11.21
C GLU A 106 -1.26 10.72 -9.76
N PRO A 107 -1.02 11.70 -8.86
CA PRO A 107 -1.48 11.58 -7.47
C PRO A 107 -2.98 11.31 -7.39
N ARG A 108 -3.37 10.41 -6.50
CA ARG A 108 -4.76 10.02 -6.28
C ARG A 108 -4.99 9.67 -4.82
N ILE A 109 -6.25 9.64 -4.40
CA ILE A 109 -6.60 9.30 -3.02
C ILE A 109 -6.39 7.80 -2.80
N GLY A 110 -5.63 7.45 -1.77
CA GLY A 110 -5.39 6.07 -1.35
C GLY A 110 -6.29 5.62 -0.22
N ALA A 111 -6.02 4.43 0.31
CA ALA A 111 -6.83 3.79 1.34
C ALA A 111 -6.90 4.56 2.65
N HIS A 112 -5.91 5.41 2.93
CA HIS A 112 -5.86 6.23 4.14
C HIS A 112 -6.53 7.59 3.96
N GLY A 113 -7.14 7.86 2.79
CA GLY A 113 -7.85 9.10 2.54
C GLY A 113 -6.98 10.30 2.15
N THR A 114 -5.69 10.10 1.96
CA THR A 114 -4.76 11.14 1.49
C THR A 114 -4.22 10.82 0.11
N LEU A 115 -3.57 11.81 -0.51
CA LEU A 115 -2.99 11.62 -1.85
C LEU A 115 -1.80 10.67 -1.80
N ILE A 116 -1.71 9.79 -2.79
CA ILE A 116 -0.62 8.84 -2.96
C ILE A 116 -0.07 8.87 -4.38
N ILE A 117 1.15 8.35 -4.53
CA ILE A 117 1.77 8.08 -5.82
C ILE A 117 2.67 6.85 -5.67
N PHE A 118 2.77 6.04 -6.72
CA PHE A 118 3.71 4.92 -6.74
C PHE A 118 4.96 5.28 -7.56
N VAL A 119 6.11 4.79 -7.10
CA VAL A 119 7.39 4.91 -7.81
C VAL A 119 7.79 3.54 -8.33
N HIS A 120 8.20 3.49 -9.60
CA HIS A 120 8.51 2.22 -10.27
C HIS A 120 9.59 1.44 -9.52
N PRO A 121 9.44 0.11 -9.38
CA PRO A 121 10.41 -0.73 -8.65
C PRO A 121 11.84 -0.64 -9.16
N LYS A 122 12.05 -0.34 -10.46
CA LYS A 122 13.40 -0.19 -11.02
C LYS A 122 14.24 0.89 -10.34
N ASN A 123 13.58 1.86 -9.71
CA ASN A 123 14.25 2.96 -9.01
C ASN A 123 14.54 2.63 -7.54
N SER A 124 14.05 1.50 -7.03
CA SER A 124 14.10 1.16 -5.61
C SER A 124 14.48 -0.31 -5.41
N ASN A 125 15.44 -0.79 -6.17
CA ASN A 125 16.03 -2.13 -6.02
C ASN A 125 14.98 -3.25 -6.13
N GLY A 126 13.98 -3.08 -7.00
CA GLY A 126 12.95 -4.08 -7.24
C GLY A 126 11.75 -3.99 -6.29
N VAL A 127 11.71 -2.99 -5.43
CA VAL A 127 10.60 -2.79 -4.48
C VAL A 127 9.67 -1.69 -5.00
N LEU A 128 8.39 -1.98 -5.13
CA LEU A 128 7.38 -0.97 -5.44
C LEU A 128 7.22 -0.07 -4.22
N ILE A 129 7.44 1.23 -4.39
CA ILE A 129 7.32 2.20 -3.32
C ILE A 129 6.06 3.03 -3.50
N GLU A 130 5.28 3.14 -2.45
CA GLU A 130 4.17 4.07 -2.36
C GLU A 130 4.60 5.27 -1.52
N LEU A 131 4.38 6.49 -2.01
CA LEU A 131 4.54 7.71 -1.23
C LEU A 131 3.14 8.22 -0.89
N MET A 132 2.91 8.51 0.37
CA MET A 132 1.61 8.93 0.89
C MET A 132 1.76 10.27 1.59
N GLU A 133 0.90 11.23 1.22
CA GLU A 133 0.88 12.50 1.96
C GLU A 133 0.42 12.24 3.39
N SER A 134 1.20 12.75 4.34
CA SER A 134 0.87 12.56 5.76
C SER A 134 -0.50 13.13 6.07
N PRO A 135 -1.32 12.44 6.89
CA PRO A 135 -2.61 12.96 7.29
C PRO A 135 -2.47 14.31 7.99
N LYS A 136 -3.25 15.32 7.54
CA LYS A 136 -3.23 16.65 8.12
C LYS A 136 -4.17 16.71 9.33
N GLY A 137 -3.74 17.39 10.39
CA GLY A 137 -4.53 17.52 11.59
C GLY A 137 -4.30 16.44 12.63
N GLU A 138 -3.44 15.49 12.36
CA GLU A 138 -3.00 14.50 13.35
C GLU A 138 -1.73 15.00 14.03
N HIS A 139 -1.93 15.67 15.12
CA HIS A 139 -0.84 16.23 15.89
C HIS A 139 -0.82 15.68 17.30
#